data_4c634b225e4947d92e0161fbd854debc
#
_entry.id   4c634b225e4947d92e0161fbd854debc
#
_cell.length_a   1.000
_cell.length_b   1.000
_cell.length_c   1.000
_cell.angle_alpha   90.00
_cell.angle_beta   90.00
_cell.angle_gamma   90.00
#
_symmetry.space_group_name_H-M   'P 1'
#
loop_
_entity.id
_entity.type
_entity.pdbx_description
1 polymer ?
#
loop_
_entity_poly.entity_id
_entity_poly.type
_entity_poly.pdbx_seq_one_letter_code
_entity_poly.pdbx_strand_id
1 'polypeptide(L)'
;MIWISAEDILLIHSRVIEGSGGLDGLRDRNGLEAAIAAPMQTFDGQELYPSDIEKIARLGFGLASNHAFVDGNKRISAMMTQLLLKWNGYDLTLRTGELADMFIAIADGSANGKDLLDWVYAHLR
;
A
#
# COMPACT_ATOMS: atom_id res chain seq x y z
N MET A 1 11.41 12.60 0.74
CA MET A 1 10.53 11.54 0.18
C MET A 1 9.14 12.11 -0.09
N ILE A 2 8.59 11.83 -1.25
CA ILE A 2 7.20 12.17 -1.57
C ILE A 2 6.29 11.20 -0.83
N TRP A 3 5.32 11.72 -0.09
CA TRP A 3 4.39 10.92 0.72
C TRP A 3 2.94 11.31 0.41
N ILE A 4 1.99 10.75 1.14
CA ILE A 4 0.57 10.90 0.85
C ILE A 4 -0.22 11.08 2.15
N SER A 5 -1.32 11.83 2.09
CA SER A 5 -2.25 12.02 3.20
C SER A 5 -3.44 11.05 3.10
N ALA A 6 -4.19 10.93 4.21
CA ALA A 6 -5.43 10.16 4.22
C ALA A 6 -6.43 10.71 3.19
N GLU A 7 -6.56 12.02 3.09
CA GLU A 7 -7.48 12.66 2.14
C GLU A 7 -7.13 12.34 0.70
N ASP A 8 -5.83 12.31 0.38
CA ASP A 8 -5.37 11.94 -0.97
C ASP A 8 -5.70 10.47 -1.28
N ILE A 9 -5.51 9.57 -0.31
CA ILE A 9 -5.85 8.15 -0.51
C ILE A 9 -7.35 8.00 -0.71
N LEU A 10 -8.18 8.71 0.07
CA LEU A 10 -9.63 8.69 -0.08
C LEU A 10 -10.05 9.11 -1.48
N LEU A 11 -9.45 10.20 -2.00
CA LEU A 11 -9.74 10.69 -3.35
C LEU A 11 -9.32 9.68 -4.41
N ILE A 12 -8.13 9.12 -4.31
CA ILE A 12 -7.62 8.14 -5.26
C ILE A 12 -8.48 6.88 -5.23
N HIS A 13 -8.87 6.42 -4.03
CA HIS A 13 -9.75 5.26 -3.89
C HIS A 13 -11.08 5.48 -4.61
N SER A 14 -11.73 6.64 -4.41
CA SER A 14 -12.98 6.96 -5.11
C SER A 14 -12.81 6.94 -6.63
N ARG A 15 -11.69 7.45 -7.13
CA ARG A 15 -11.38 7.41 -8.58
C ARG A 15 -11.14 5.99 -9.08
N VAL A 16 -10.50 5.14 -8.28
CA VAL A 16 -10.30 3.72 -8.62
C VAL A 16 -11.64 3.01 -8.73
N ILE A 17 -12.54 3.21 -7.77
CA ILE A 17 -13.87 2.60 -7.77
C ILE A 17 -14.69 3.11 -8.97
N GLU A 18 -14.67 4.41 -9.21
CA GLU A 18 -15.38 5.03 -10.35
C GLU A 18 -14.96 4.41 -11.69
N GLY A 19 -13.65 4.18 -11.87
CA GLY A 19 -13.09 3.66 -13.12
C GLY A 19 -13.18 2.14 -13.27
N SER A 20 -13.13 1.38 -12.20
CA SER A 20 -13.05 -0.09 -12.25
C SER A 20 -14.23 -0.82 -11.62
N GLY A 21 -15.17 -0.09 -11.00
CA GLY A 21 -16.35 -0.67 -10.37
C GLY A 21 -16.13 -1.05 -8.91
N GLY A 22 -17.22 -1.36 -8.25
CA GLY A 22 -17.25 -1.69 -6.83
C GLY A 22 -18.01 -0.64 -6.03
N LEU A 23 -18.04 -0.81 -4.72
CA LEU A 23 -18.72 0.10 -3.80
C LEU A 23 -17.74 1.10 -3.21
N ASP A 24 -18.01 2.40 -3.40
CA ASP A 24 -17.25 3.45 -2.74
C ASP A 24 -17.62 3.51 -1.25
N GLY A 25 -16.71 4.00 -0.44
CA GLY A 25 -16.95 4.25 0.97
C GLY A 25 -15.82 3.80 1.87
N LEU A 26 -15.67 4.54 2.95
CA LEU A 26 -14.72 4.27 4.02
C LEU A 26 -15.46 3.54 5.14
N ARG A 27 -14.96 2.36 5.52
CA ARG A 27 -15.53 1.55 6.59
C ARG A 27 -14.86 1.83 7.93
N ASP A 28 -13.55 2.06 7.94
CA ASP A 28 -12.75 2.18 9.15
C ASP A 28 -11.69 3.26 8.99
N ARG A 29 -12.01 4.48 9.43
CA ARG A 29 -11.09 5.62 9.37
C ARG A 29 -9.83 5.36 10.20
N ASN A 30 -9.96 4.73 11.36
CA ASN A 30 -8.82 4.41 12.21
C ASN A 30 -7.87 3.42 11.53
N GLY A 31 -8.40 2.45 10.82
CA GLY A 31 -7.60 1.50 10.05
C GLY A 31 -6.81 2.17 8.93
N LEU A 32 -7.41 3.14 8.26
CA LEU A 32 -6.72 3.93 7.24
C LEU A 32 -5.58 4.77 7.85
N GLU A 33 -5.88 5.49 8.91
CA GLU A 33 -4.87 6.33 9.59
C GLU A 33 -3.74 5.49 10.18
N ALA A 34 -4.04 4.31 10.73
CA ALA A 34 -3.04 3.38 11.23
C ALA A 34 -2.11 2.89 10.10
N ALA A 35 -2.65 2.62 8.92
CA ALA A 35 -1.84 2.22 7.77
C ALA A 35 -0.87 3.32 7.33
N ILE A 36 -1.31 4.58 7.40
CA ILE A 36 -0.48 5.74 7.03
C ILE A 36 0.57 6.03 8.10
N ALA A 37 0.24 5.85 9.37
CA ALA A 37 1.13 6.13 10.49
C ALA A 37 2.20 5.06 10.69
N ALA A 38 1.89 3.80 10.43
CA ALA A 38 2.78 2.68 10.70
C ALA A 38 4.17 2.81 10.05
N PRO A 39 4.30 3.28 8.79
CA PRO A 39 5.62 3.46 8.18
C PRO A 39 6.53 4.45 8.90
N MET A 40 5.95 5.36 9.67
CA MET A 40 6.70 6.41 10.37
C MET A 40 6.99 6.07 11.84
N GLN A 41 6.70 4.85 12.27
CA GLN A 41 6.90 4.41 13.65
C GLN A 41 8.39 4.37 14.01
N THR A 42 8.66 4.72 15.28
CA THR A 42 9.98 4.64 15.87
C THR A 42 9.93 3.76 17.11
N PHE A 43 11.08 3.18 17.45
CA PHE A 43 11.28 2.46 18.71
C PHE A 43 12.64 2.87 19.27
N ASP A 44 12.64 3.34 20.50
CA ASP A 44 13.86 3.80 21.19
C ASP A 44 14.63 4.84 20.36
N GLY A 45 13.91 5.78 19.75
CA GLY A 45 14.47 6.85 18.93
C GLY A 45 14.90 6.46 17.52
N GLN A 46 14.71 5.20 17.13
CA GLN A 46 15.10 4.71 15.81
C GLN A 46 13.89 4.36 14.97
N GLU A 47 13.94 4.68 13.68
CA GLU A 47 12.88 4.34 12.74
C GLU A 47 12.82 2.83 12.52
N LEU A 48 11.61 2.25 12.56
CA LEU A 48 11.40 0.83 12.24
C LEU A 48 11.55 0.56 10.75
N TYR A 49 11.24 1.54 9.92
CA TYR A 49 11.29 1.45 8.45
C TYR A 49 12.13 2.61 7.93
N PRO A 50 13.50 2.52 7.99
CA PRO A 50 14.33 3.70 7.76
C PRO A 50 14.43 4.14 6.30
N SER A 51 14.22 3.25 5.32
CA SER A 51 14.32 3.61 3.91
C SER A 51 12.97 3.94 3.29
N ASP A 52 12.98 4.66 2.17
CA ASP A 52 11.77 4.98 1.40
C ASP A 52 11.03 3.72 0.98
N ILE A 53 11.76 2.73 0.47
CA ILE A 53 11.17 1.47 0.00
C ILE A 53 10.50 0.72 1.15
N GLU A 54 11.15 0.66 2.32
CA GLU A 54 10.57 0.02 3.50
C GLU A 54 9.28 0.72 3.95
N LYS A 55 9.27 2.06 3.95
CA LYS A 55 8.09 2.84 4.32
C LYS A 55 6.93 2.62 3.34
N ILE A 56 7.23 2.64 2.04
CA ILE A 56 6.22 2.44 1.00
C ILE A 56 5.64 1.02 1.07
N ALA A 57 6.49 0.02 1.23
CA ALA A 57 6.03 -1.37 1.39
C ALA A 57 5.17 -1.53 2.64
N ARG A 58 5.53 -0.90 3.75
CA ARG A 58 4.73 -0.97 4.99
C ARG A 58 3.37 -0.32 4.81
N LEU A 59 3.28 0.81 4.10
CA LEU A 59 1.99 1.42 3.76
C LEU A 59 1.14 0.48 2.92
N GLY A 60 1.72 -0.08 1.86
CA GLY A 60 1.00 -1.01 0.98
C GLY A 60 0.46 -2.22 1.74
N PHE A 61 1.26 -2.79 2.62
CA PHE A 61 0.83 -3.89 3.48
C PHE A 61 -0.35 -3.47 4.37
N GLY A 62 -0.26 -2.33 5.03
CA GLY A 62 -1.31 -1.83 5.92
C GLY A 62 -2.63 -1.57 5.18
N LEU A 63 -2.57 -0.97 3.99
CA LEU A 63 -3.77 -0.72 3.19
C LEU A 63 -4.45 -2.02 2.75
N ALA A 64 -3.69 -3.05 2.45
CA ALA A 64 -4.23 -4.36 2.06
C ALA A 64 -4.78 -5.15 3.24
N SER A 65 -4.12 -5.07 4.42
CA SER A 65 -4.46 -5.90 5.58
C SER A 65 -5.48 -5.27 6.53
N ASN A 66 -5.57 -3.94 6.60
CA ASN A 66 -6.47 -3.27 7.56
C ASN A 66 -7.92 -3.19 7.09
N HIS A 67 -8.20 -3.46 5.82
CA HIS A 67 -9.55 -3.45 5.24
C HIS A 67 -10.34 -2.17 5.59
N ALA A 68 -9.71 -1.01 5.39
CA ALA A 68 -10.29 0.27 5.78
C ALA A 68 -11.45 0.72 4.89
N PHE A 69 -11.51 0.24 3.65
CA PHE A 69 -12.58 0.59 2.70
C PHE A 69 -13.63 -0.50 2.61
N VAL A 70 -14.82 -0.13 2.18
CA VAL A 70 -15.92 -1.09 1.94
C VAL A 70 -15.51 -2.07 0.85
N ASP A 71 -14.85 -1.58 -0.21
CA ASP A 71 -14.42 -2.38 -1.36
C ASP A 71 -13.15 -1.78 -1.94
N GLY A 72 -12.42 -2.55 -2.74
CA GLY A 72 -11.24 -2.05 -3.44
C GLY A 72 -9.98 -1.95 -2.60
N ASN A 73 -9.89 -2.61 -1.44
CA ASN A 73 -8.70 -2.56 -0.59
C ASN A 73 -7.44 -3.07 -1.29
N LYS A 74 -7.53 -4.17 -2.03
CA LYS A 74 -6.40 -4.71 -2.79
C LYS A 74 -6.00 -3.76 -3.92
N ARG A 75 -6.98 -3.17 -4.61
CA ARG A 75 -6.71 -2.24 -5.72
C ARG A 75 -6.03 -0.98 -5.24
N ILE A 76 -6.53 -0.36 -4.17
CA ILE A 76 -5.92 0.86 -3.63
C ILE A 76 -4.52 0.59 -3.06
N SER A 77 -4.32 -0.54 -2.39
CA SER A 77 -3.01 -0.89 -1.85
C SER A 77 -1.97 -1.11 -2.94
N ALA A 78 -2.33 -1.83 -4.00
CA ALA A 78 -1.46 -2.05 -5.16
C ALA A 78 -1.16 -0.73 -5.88
N MET A 79 -2.18 0.09 -6.11
CA MET A 79 -2.04 1.39 -6.76
C MET A 79 -1.11 2.31 -5.97
N MET A 80 -1.31 2.44 -4.66
CA MET A 80 -0.50 3.35 -3.85
C MET A 80 0.94 2.88 -3.74
N THR A 81 1.17 1.59 -3.61
CA THR A 81 2.54 1.04 -3.59
C THR A 81 3.28 1.40 -4.88
N GLN A 82 2.66 1.15 -6.02
CA GLN A 82 3.27 1.42 -7.31
C GLN A 82 3.49 2.92 -7.55
N LEU A 83 2.49 3.75 -7.24
CA LEU A 83 2.57 5.20 -7.43
C LEU A 83 3.65 5.82 -6.53
N LEU A 84 3.68 5.47 -5.24
CA LEU A 84 4.67 6.04 -4.34
C LEU A 84 6.08 5.62 -4.70
N LEU A 85 6.29 4.37 -5.12
CA LEU A 85 7.59 3.96 -5.63
C LEU A 85 7.99 4.81 -6.82
N LYS A 86 7.11 4.96 -7.79
CA LYS A 86 7.38 5.74 -9.00
C LYS A 86 7.66 7.20 -8.69
N TRP A 87 6.86 7.83 -7.84
CA TRP A 87 7.04 9.24 -7.46
C TRP A 87 8.36 9.49 -6.72
N ASN A 88 8.91 8.46 -6.08
CA ASN A 88 10.19 8.54 -5.37
C ASN A 88 11.37 8.00 -6.19
N GLY A 89 11.18 7.77 -7.49
CA GLY A 89 12.26 7.41 -8.41
C GLY A 89 12.50 5.92 -8.58
N TYR A 90 11.58 5.07 -8.14
CA TYR A 90 11.72 3.61 -8.25
C TYR A 90 10.72 3.04 -9.25
N ASP A 91 11.19 2.25 -10.18
CA ASP A 91 10.34 1.54 -11.13
C ASP A 91 10.34 0.04 -10.85
N LEU A 92 9.17 -0.57 -11.04
CA LEU A 92 9.01 -2.03 -10.94
C LEU A 92 8.98 -2.63 -12.33
N THR A 93 9.62 -3.79 -12.49
CA THR A 93 9.48 -4.63 -13.67
C THR A 93 8.46 -5.71 -13.36
N LEU A 94 7.30 -5.64 -14.01
CA LEU A 94 6.15 -6.50 -13.69
C LEU A 94 5.71 -7.29 -14.91
N ARG A 95 5.34 -8.56 -14.68
CA ARG A 95 4.56 -9.36 -15.63
C ARG A 95 3.07 -9.15 -15.32
N THR A 96 2.23 -9.40 -16.31
CA THR A 96 0.77 -9.33 -16.13
C THR A 96 0.33 -10.22 -14.97
N GLY A 97 -0.40 -9.61 -14.03
CA GLY A 97 -0.97 -10.31 -12.88
C GLY A 97 -0.07 -10.38 -11.64
N GLU A 98 1.23 -10.14 -11.75
CA GLU A 98 2.14 -10.27 -10.58
C GLU A 98 1.77 -9.31 -9.45
N LEU A 99 1.47 -8.06 -9.77
CA LEU A 99 1.11 -7.06 -8.76
C LEU A 99 -0.19 -7.46 -8.04
N ALA A 100 -1.20 -7.84 -8.81
CA ALA A 100 -2.49 -8.27 -8.25
C ALA A 100 -2.33 -9.51 -7.37
N ASP A 101 -1.56 -10.50 -7.81
CA ASP A 101 -1.33 -11.74 -7.06
C ASP A 101 -0.68 -11.46 -5.70
N MET A 102 0.30 -10.54 -5.67
CA MET A 102 0.96 -10.18 -4.42
C MET A 102 -0.02 -9.59 -3.41
N PHE A 103 -0.88 -8.66 -3.84
CA PHE A 103 -1.82 -8.01 -2.94
C PHE A 103 -3.01 -8.89 -2.57
N ILE A 104 -3.41 -9.83 -3.41
CA ILE A 104 -4.35 -10.89 -3.05
C ILE A 104 -3.76 -11.74 -1.91
N ALA A 105 -2.51 -12.14 -2.01
CA ALA A 105 -1.84 -12.94 -0.99
C ALA A 105 -1.74 -12.20 0.37
N ILE A 106 -1.50 -10.89 0.36
CA ILE A 106 -1.52 -10.09 1.58
C ILE A 106 -2.94 -10.06 2.19
N ALA A 107 -3.93 -9.79 1.36
CA ALA A 107 -5.32 -9.65 1.83
C ALA A 107 -5.88 -10.96 2.39
N ASP A 108 -5.49 -12.11 1.86
CA ASP A 108 -5.92 -13.42 2.37
C ASP A 108 -5.07 -13.97 3.52
N GLY A 109 -4.02 -13.24 3.92
CA GLY A 109 -3.16 -13.61 5.04
C GLY A 109 -2.03 -14.56 4.69
N SER A 110 -1.85 -14.94 3.42
CA SER A 110 -0.77 -15.87 3.03
C SER A 110 0.58 -15.18 2.82
N ALA A 111 0.62 -13.85 2.74
CA ALA A 111 1.84 -13.07 2.67
C ALA A 111 1.86 -12.00 3.76
N ASN A 112 3.02 -11.76 4.35
CA ASN A 112 3.22 -10.75 5.40
C ASN A 112 3.97 -9.52 4.86
N GLY A 113 4.26 -8.55 5.75
CA GLY A 113 4.95 -7.32 5.36
C GLY A 113 6.36 -7.54 4.85
N LYS A 114 7.08 -8.52 5.40
CA LYS A 114 8.41 -8.88 4.92
C LYS A 114 8.35 -9.47 3.52
N ASP A 115 7.34 -10.31 3.26
CA ASP A 115 7.13 -10.89 1.92
C ASP A 115 6.92 -9.80 0.88
N LEU A 116 6.13 -8.77 1.21
CA LEU A 116 5.93 -7.64 0.29
C LEU A 116 7.23 -6.87 0.06
N LEU A 117 7.98 -6.60 1.10
CA LEU A 117 9.26 -5.89 0.97
C LEU A 117 10.24 -6.66 0.08
N ASP A 118 10.39 -7.96 0.32
CA ASP A 118 11.25 -8.82 -0.48
C ASP A 118 10.77 -8.86 -1.95
N TRP A 119 9.47 -8.90 -2.16
CA TRP A 119 8.87 -8.87 -3.49
C TRP A 119 9.18 -7.55 -4.21
N VAL A 120 9.07 -6.42 -3.51
CA VAL A 120 9.40 -5.11 -4.09
C VAL A 120 10.86 -5.08 -4.54
N TYR A 121 11.79 -5.49 -3.67
CA TYR A 121 13.21 -5.52 -4.03
C TYR A 121 13.49 -6.44 -5.22
N ALA A 122 12.81 -7.58 -5.29
CA ALA A 122 13.00 -8.54 -6.39
C ALA A 122 12.50 -7.99 -7.74
N HIS A 123 11.57 -7.03 -7.73
CA HIS A 123 10.96 -6.47 -8.94
C HIS A 123 11.47 -5.06 -9.28
N LEU A 124 12.37 -4.48 -8.50
CA LEU A 124 12.97 -3.19 -8.82
C LEU A 124 13.78 -3.29 -10.11
N ARG A 125 13.60 -2.26 -10.95
CA ARG A 125 14.37 -2.12 -12.18
C ARG A 125 15.76 -1.56 -11.90
#